data_8762e12b9aba415704d755dcbd7a603e
#
_entry.id   8762e12b9aba415704d755dcbd7a603e
#
_cell.length_a   1.000
_cell.length_b   1.000
_cell.length_c   1.000
_cell.angle_alpha   90.00
_cell.angle_beta   90.00
_cell.angle_gamma   90.00
#
_symmetry.space_group_name_H-M   'P 1'
#
loop_
_entity.id
_entity.type
_entity.pdbx_description
1 polymer ?
#
loop_
_entity_poly.entity_id
_entity_poly.type
_entity_poly.pdbx_seq_one_letter_code
_entity_poly.pdbx_strand_id
1 'polypeptide(L)'
;MVQKKSAERNVPGLRVLFARRMALEMDLPPDTILVVPSSDGWNDFGHQTRVDYRFRTRSSKESVHASGFIGFVNPEADKSGKDLLQQLVSTQGESTVDATNDRHFFTMLPDMEAYRRLVQALDADDAMAALISLNDLVALNEFESTAAILDLATQTEVFSLSFMRSSDTYFAYKNAGHLLRGLSSEQTGILSPTLAIRFHLPGRQNEHYLKFSFDHAAGLPKRIAIIIGKNGVGKSQTLGRIARAAIDGAAALTDGTDGGRPLINRLLAFAPTNEAESVFPTDKRKRPRIWYQRYSMNRSRRSRRNDYLSDLIVQVARSTQMVASKSRWEIFTDALSAISKFEELHLPTYSISDAYVPLAKLPQGSEQRVLERFASIDVKKEPVRVVSGEGYPLSSGEISFLKFAAQVSLHIENGSLLLLDEPETHLHPNFISRFASLLDGLLEMTGSAAIIATHSAYFVREVFREQVTVLSVDNENLVQAQLPKLRTFGADVGAISYFVFGEDEPSRLAVEVERRLIAKQTPWAQIYAEYKDELSLEMLNGLRAAIEDKVRP
;
A
#
# COMPACT_ATOMS: atom_id res chain seq x y z
N MET A 1 21.20 7.15 -23.76
CA MET A 1 22.06 7.33 -22.57
C MET A 1 21.94 8.78 -22.13
N VAL A 2 21.08 9.08 -21.18
CA VAL A 2 21.00 10.39 -20.52
C VAL A 2 21.12 10.07 -19.04
N GLN A 3 22.30 10.33 -18.48
CA GLN A 3 22.55 10.29 -17.04
C GLN A 3 21.69 11.36 -16.37
N LYS A 4 20.63 10.94 -15.66
CA LYS A 4 19.97 11.78 -14.67
C LYS A 4 20.91 11.93 -13.48
N LYS A 5 21.61 13.06 -13.41
CA LYS A 5 22.23 13.54 -12.18
C LYS A 5 21.15 13.63 -11.11
N SER A 6 21.20 12.74 -10.11
CA SER A 6 20.55 12.96 -8.83
C SER A 6 21.17 14.24 -8.25
N ALA A 7 20.35 15.26 -8.06
CA ALA A 7 20.79 16.43 -7.31
C ALA A 7 20.99 15.98 -5.85
N GLU A 8 22.23 15.73 -5.48
CA GLU A 8 22.65 15.65 -4.08
C GLU A 8 22.28 16.99 -3.43
N ARG A 9 21.29 16.95 -2.54
CA ARG A 9 20.99 18.08 -1.69
C ARG A 9 22.03 18.09 -0.58
N ASN A 10 22.92 19.04 -0.64
CA ASN A 10 23.79 19.41 0.46
C ASN A 10 22.91 20.08 1.54
N VAL A 11 22.23 19.29 2.37
CA VAL A 11 21.62 19.77 3.60
C VAL A 11 22.77 19.84 4.59
N PRO A 12 23.12 21.02 5.13
CA PRO A 12 24.21 21.13 6.11
C PRO A 12 23.82 20.26 7.31
N GLY A 13 24.68 19.28 7.64
CA GLY A 13 24.48 18.40 8.78
C GLY A 13 24.51 19.21 10.08
N LEU A 14 23.67 18.83 11.04
CA LEU A 14 23.71 19.41 12.38
C LEU A 14 24.88 18.83 13.17
N ARG A 15 25.42 19.61 14.08
CA ARG A 15 26.44 19.15 15.01
C ARG A 15 25.84 18.19 16.04
N VAL A 16 26.44 17.04 16.26
CA VAL A 16 25.99 16.04 17.23
C VAL A 16 26.96 16.00 18.41
N LEU A 17 26.43 16.20 19.60
CA LEU A 17 27.20 16.19 20.86
C LEU A 17 26.66 15.10 21.79
N PHE A 18 27.54 14.24 22.27
CA PHE A 18 27.28 13.34 23.37
C PHE A 18 27.67 14.00 24.69
N ALA A 19 26.81 13.88 25.71
CA ALA A 19 27.07 14.49 27.00
C ALA A 19 26.51 13.65 28.16
N ARG A 20 26.93 14.03 29.38
CA ARG A 20 26.29 13.51 30.60
C ARG A 20 24.91 14.15 30.77
N ARG A 21 24.02 13.48 31.48
CA ARG A 21 22.64 13.95 31.70
C ARG A 21 22.55 15.37 32.26
N MET A 22 23.49 15.79 33.10
CA MET A 22 23.53 17.16 33.67
C MET A 22 23.64 18.24 32.58
N ALA A 23 24.08 17.90 31.37
CA ALA A 23 24.20 18.86 30.27
C ALA A 23 22.87 19.17 29.56
N LEU A 24 21.76 18.55 29.95
CA LEU A 24 20.44 18.87 29.36
C LEU A 24 20.01 20.33 29.58
N GLU A 25 20.53 20.99 30.57
CA GLU A 25 20.24 22.41 30.88
C GLU A 25 21.21 23.41 30.21
N MET A 26 22.24 22.92 29.49
CA MET A 26 23.17 23.81 28.78
C MET A 26 22.46 24.61 27.68
N ASP A 27 22.91 25.85 27.48
CA ASP A 27 22.49 26.59 26.28
C ASP A 27 23.20 25.99 25.05
N LEU A 28 22.39 25.50 24.10
CA LEU A 28 22.90 24.83 22.88
C LEU A 28 23.09 25.88 21.77
N PRO A 29 24.23 25.86 21.07
CA PRO A 29 24.38 26.61 19.83
C PRO A 29 23.33 26.21 18.79
N PRO A 30 22.94 27.12 17.88
CA PRO A 30 22.12 26.75 16.72
C PRO A 30 22.73 25.60 15.92
N ASP A 31 21.92 24.82 15.25
CA ASP A 31 22.28 23.64 14.45
C ASP A 31 23.04 22.57 15.27
N THR A 32 22.60 22.36 16.51
CA THR A 32 23.22 21.38 17.41
C THR A 32 22.18 20.41 17.98
N ILE A 33 22.57 19.16 18.07
CA ILE A 33 21.83 18.07 18.69
C ILE A 33 22.62 17.57 19.88
N LEU A 34 22.02 17.56 21.05
CA LEU A 34 22.59 16.97 22.25
C LEU A 34 21.95 15.60 22.50
N VAL A 35 22.77 14.60 22.75
CA VAL A 35 22.35 13.23 23.08
C VAL A 35 22.86 12.89 24.47
N VAL A 36 21.97 12.56 25.40
CA VAL A 36 22.32 12.20 26.76
C VAL A 36 21.69 10.86 27.16
N PRO A 37 22.31 10.07 28.05
CA PRO A 37 21.71 8.86 28.58
C PRO A 37 20.39 9.18 29.30
N SER A 38 19.33 8.41 29.01
CA SER A 38 18.06 8.56 29.77
C SER A 38 18.23 8.15 31.22
N SER A 39 17.43 8.76 32.11
CA SER A 39 17.32 8.31 33.52
C SER A 39 16.56 7.02 33.67
N ASP A 40 15.87 6.59 32.62
CA ASP A 40 15.15 5.35 32.62
C ASP A 40 16.12 4.17 32.81
N GLY A 41 15.91 3.38 33.86
CA GLY A 41 16.69 2.18 34.16
C GLY A 41 16.26 0.95 33.35
N TRP A 42 15.42 1.13 32.33
CA TRP A 42 14.88 0.05 31.53
C TRP A 42 15.98 -0.72 30.80
N ASN A 43 15.91 -2.03 30.91
CA ASN A 43 16.86 -2.96 30.33
C ASN A 43 16.12 -3.99 29.45
N ASP A 44 16.50 -4.01 28.16
CA ASP A 44 15.94 -4.94 27.18
C ASP A 44 16.91 -6.11 26.98
N PHE A 45 16.70 -7.20 27.69
CA PHE A 45 17.54 -8.42 27.61
C PHE A 45 19.05 -8.18 27.82
N GLY A 46 19.41 -7.28 28.71
CA GLY A 46 20.80 -6.87 28.95
C GLY A 46 21.23 -5.58 28.25
N HIS A 47 20.40 -5.05 27.33
CA HIS A 47 20.70 -3.85 26.57
C HIS A 47 20.00 -2.61 27.16
N GLN A 48 20.77 -1.61 27.52
CA GLN A 48 20.27 -0.29 27.91
C GLN A 48 20.51 0.69 26.78
N THR A 49 19.47 1.04 26.03
CA THR A 49 19.58 1.81 24.79
C THR A 49 18.92 3.19 24.85
N ARG A 50 18.16 3.48 25.92
CA ARG A 50 17.35 4.70 25.98
C ARG A 50 18.18 5.96 26.20
N VAL A 51 17.91 6.96 25.37
CA VAL A 51 18.53 8.29 25.40
C VAL A 51 17.51 9.39 25.27
N ASP A 52 17.87 10.58 25.73
CA ASP A 52 17.11 11.81 25.53
C ASP A 52 17.86 12.70 24.55
N TYR A 53 17.13 13.29 23.62
CA TYR A 53 17.62 14.19 22.59
C TYR A 53 17.15 15.61 22.88
N ARG A 54 17.99 16.59 22.57
CA ARG A 54 17.65 17.99 22.54
C ARG A 54 18.14 18.58 21.22
N PHE A 55 17.19 19.07 20.41
CA PHE A 55 17.44 19.63 19.10
C PHE A 55 17.36 21.16 19.16
N ARG A 56 18.30 21.84 18.54
CA ARG A 56 18.26 23.27 18.28
C ARG A 56 18.66 23.54 16.85
N THR A 57 17.68 23.89 15.99
CA THR A 57 17.90 24.27 14.59
C THR A 57 17.91 25.80 14.46
N ARG A 58 18.35 26.34 13.34
CA ARG A 58 18.29 27.79 13.08
C ARG A 58 16.88 28.32 12.98
N SER A 59 15.95 27.50 12.49
CA SER A 59 14.55 27.86 12.35
C SER A 59 13.78 27.80 13.68
N SER A 60 14.24 26.98 14.63
CA SER A 60 13.58 26.84 15.94
C SER A 60 14.04 27.92 16.93
N LYS A 61 13.08 28.67 17.48
CA LYS A 61 13.37 29.66 18.56
C LYS A 61 13.73 28.99 19.88
N GLU A 62 13.18 27.83 20.14
CA GLU A 62 13.37 27.05 21.36
C GLU A 62 13.92 25.66 21.04
N SER A 63 14.54 25.01 22.01
CA SER A 63 15.01 23.65 21.86
C SER A 63 13.85 22.66 21.92
N VAL A 64 13.84 21.69 21.01
CA VAL A 64 12.86 20.61 20.97
C VAL A 64 13.43 19.39 21.66
N HIS A 65 12.65 18.73 22.51
CA HIS A 65 13.02 17.55 23.26
C HIS A 65 12.34 16.31 22.68
N ALA A 66 13.09 15.22 22.59
CA ALA A 66 12.56 13.90 22.26
C ALA A 66 13.35 12.83 23.00
N SER A 67 12.75 11.63 23.16
CA SER A 67 13.44 10.45 23.69
C SER A 67 13.49 9.39 22.60
N GLY A 68 14.49 8.50 22.67
CA GLY A 68 14.64 7.42 21.69
C GLY A 68 15.70 6.42 22.10
N PHE A 69 16.24 5.75 21.10
CA PHE A 69 17.22 4.68 21.28
C PHE A 69 18.55 5.04 20.61
N ILE A 70 19.64 4.57 21.21
CA ILE A 70 20.99 4.58 20.61
C ILE A 70 21.58 3.17 20.65
N GLY A 71 22.22 2.78 19.57
CA GLY A 71 23.03 1.56 19.44
C GLY A 71 24.37 1.89 18.79
N PHE A 72 25.33 0.96 18.90
CA PHE A 72 26.66 1.10 18.30
C PHE A 72 26.99 -0.12 17.44
N VAL A 73 27.68 0.12 16.33
CA VAL A 73 28.13 -0.92 15.40
C VAL A 73 29.57 -1.35 15.70
N ASN A 74 29.92 -1.47 16.96
CA ASN A 74 31.25 -1.94 17.34
C ASN A 74 31.21 -3.43 17.72
N PRO A 75 31.84 -4.33 16.94
CA PRO A 75 31.81 -5.76 17.19
C PRO A 75 32.55 -6.21 18.47
N GLU A 76 33.39 -5.34 19.06
CA GLU A 76 34.20 -5.69 20.25
C GLU A 76 33.52 -5.25 21.58
N ALA A 77 32.33 -4.64 21.52
CA ALA A 77 31.69 -4.08 22.71
C ALA A 77 30.66 -5.04 23.30
N ASP A 78 30.97 -5.64 24.42
CA ASP A 78 30.03 -6.35 25.32
C ASP A 78 28.95 -5.42 25.95
N LYS A 79 28.94 -4.11 25.61
CA LYS A 79 28.08 -3.10 26.23
C LYS A 79 27.00 -2.58 25.30
N SER A 80 25.85 -2.35 25.88
CA SER A 80 24.69 -1.75 25.20
C SER A 80 24.85 -0.25 24.97
N GLY A 81 24.01 0.34 24.13
CA GLY A 81 24.13 1.71 23.65
C GLY A 81 24.30 2.78 24.73
N LYS A 82 23.46 2.78 25.79
CA LYS A 82 23.53 3.74 26.90
C LYS A 82 24.83 3.60 27.71
N ASP A 83 25.23 2.39 28.00
CA ASP A 83 26.44 2.12 28.77
C ASP A 83 27.69 2.53 27.99
N LEU A 84 27.72 2.28 26.69
CA LEU A 84 28.76 2.74 25.77
C LEU A 84 28.81 4.26 25.69
N LEU A 85 27.67 4.93 25.57
CA LEU A 85 27.57 6.38 25.56
C LEU A 85 28.12 6.96 26.87
N GLN A 86 27.74 6.40 28.04
CA GLN A 86 28.27 6.82 29.34
C GLN A 86 29.77 6.63 29.44
N GLN A 87 30.29 5.52 28.93
CA GLN A 87 31.72 5.22 28.92
C GLN A 87 32.48 6.22 28.04
N LEU A 88 32.03 6.50 26.82
CA LEU A 88 32.64 7.44 25.89
C LEU A 88 32.78 8.85 26.53
N VAL A 89 31.68 9.34 27.10
CA VAL A 89 31.68 10.66 27.75
C VAL A 89 32.55 10.68 29.02
N SER A 90 32.67 9.55 29.75
CA SER A 90 33.51 9.48 30.95
C SER A 90 34.99 9.39 30.65
N THR A 91 35.39 8.72 29.57
CA THR A 91 36.77 8.46 29.22
C THR A 91 37.49 9.69 28.68
N GLN A 92 36.78 10.59 28.01
CA GLN A 92 37.38 11.79 27.43
C GLN A 92 37.60 12.95 28.41
N GLY A 93 37.01 12.86 29.62
CA GLY A 93 37.20 13.92 30.67
C GLY A 93 36.54 15.25 30.35
N GLU A 94 35.95 15.39 29.20
CA GLU A 94 35.23 16.60 28.74
C GLU A 94 33.75 16.55 29.13
N SER A 95 33.10 17.73 29.19
CA SER A 95 31.67 17.82 29.45
C SER A 95 30.81 17.32 28.28
N THR A 96 31.33 17.39 27.06
CA THR A 96 30.71 16.96 25.82
C THR A 96 31.72 16.30 24.89
N VAL A 97 31.26 15.33 24.09
CA VAL A 97 32.04 14.63 23.05
C VAL A 97 31.39 14.95 21.71
N ASP A 98 32.20 15.43 20.75
CA ASP A 98 31.72 15.69 19.39
C ASP A 98 31.62 14.38 18.60
N ALA A 99 30.42 14.00 18.20
CA ALA A 99 30.09 12.84 17.40
C ALA A 99 29.57 13.20 16.00
N THR A 100 29.84 14.41 15.56
CA THR A 100 29.41 14.89 14.23
C THR A 100 30.08 14.05 13.15
N ASN A 101 29.25 13.50 12.23
CA ASN A 101 29.68 12.59 11.18
C ASN A 101 30.28 11.24 11.66
N ASP A 102 30.17 10.90 12.93
CA ASP A 102 30.52 9.57 13.40
C ASP A 102 29.50 8.53 12.88
N ARG A 103 29.99 7.48 12.27
CA ARG A 103 29.18 6.39 11.69
C ARG A 103 29.25 5.09 12.51
N HIS A 104 29.72 5.13 13.74
CA HIS A 104 29.77 3.98 14.64
C HIS A 104 28.55 3.86 15.55
N PHE A 105 27.63 4.80 15.51
CA PHE A 105 26.37 4.74 16.25
C PHE A 105 25.17 4.88 15.32
N PHE A 106 24.03 4.40 15.76
CA PHE A 106 22.74 4.54 15.11
C PHE A 106 21.65 4.84 16.12
N THR A 107 20.61 5.51 15.69
CA THR A 107 19.51 5.91 16.56
C THR A 107 18.15 5.58 15.96
N MET A 108 17.11 5.68 16.76
CA MET A 108 15.72 5.61 16.31
C MET A 108 14.79 6.20 17.35
N LEU A 109 13.69 6.84 16.91
CA LEU A 109 12.60 7.26 17.81
C LEU A 109 11.67 6.07 18.12
N PRO A 110 10.96 6.08 19.26
CA PRO A 110 10.28 4.90 19.78
C PRO A 110 9.00 4.52 19.00
N ASP A 111 8.33 5.46 18.37
CA ASP A 111 7.03 5.25 17.73
C ASP A 111 6.71 6.31 16.66
N MET A 112 5.63 6.10 15.93
CA MET A 112 5.15 7.03 14.91
C MET A 112 4.84 8.41 15.46
N GLU A 113 4.31 8.49 16.68
CA GLU A 113 3.93 9.75 17.31
C GLU A 113 5.16 10.61 17.66
N ALA A 114 6.26 9.99 18.08
CA ALA A 114 7.51 10.68 18.31
C ALA A 114 8.06 11.32 17.03
N TYR A 115 7.99 10.62 15.89
CA TYR A 115 8.35 11.20 14.59
C TYR A 115 7.40 12.32 14.18
N ARG A 116 6.08 12.20 14.40
CA ARG A 116 5.12 13.28 14.13
C ARG A 116 5.41 14.54 14.93
N ARG A 117 5.61 14.39 16.24
CA ARG A 117 5.93 15.54 17.13
C ARG A 117 7.20 16.24 16.70
N LEU A 118 8.23 15.49 16.33
CA LEU A 118 9.48 16.07 15.87
C LEU A 118 9.30 16.86 14.57
N VAL A 119 8.58 16.30 13.58
CA VAL A 119 8.27 16.98 12.31
C VAL A 119 7.38 18.21 12.52
N GLN A 120 6.43 18.17 13.45
CA GLN A 120 5.60 19.33 13.80
C GLN A 120 6.39 20.45 14.48
N ALA A 121 7.36 20.09 15.31
CA ALA A 121 8.16 21.04 16.07
C ALA A 121 9.30 21.68 15.26
N LEU A 122 9.93 20.95 14.35
CA LEU A 122 11.11 21.40 13.58
C LEU A 122 10.82 21.71 12.11
N ASP A 123 9.66 21.39 11.58
CA ASP A 123 9.31 21.14 10.18
C ASP A 123 9.99 19.89 9.58
N ALA A 124 9.60 19.53 8.36
CA ALA A 124 10.05 18.26 7.74
C ALA A 124 11.51 18.32 7.26
N ASP A 125 11.95 19.44 6.71
CA ASP A 125 13.31 19.56 6.17
C ASP A 125 14.34 19.59 7.33
N ASP A 126 14.06 20.31 8.43
CA ASP A 126 14.92 20.36 9.62
C ASP A 126 14.89 19.03 10.41
N ALA A 127 13.73 18.41 10.55
CA ALA A 127 13.60 17.09 11.19
C ALA A 127 14.37 16.02 10.42
N MET A 128 14.28 16.02 9.09
CA MET A 128 15.05 15.12 8.22
C MET A 128 16.57 15.34 8.42
N ALA A 129 17.03 16.60 8.36
CA ALA A 129 18.45 16.93 8.54
C ALA A 129 18.98 16.48 9.91
N ALA A 130 18.20 16.73 10.95
CA ALA A 130 18.54 16.35 12.32
C ALA A 130 18.63 14.83 12.48
N LEU A 131 17.66 14.08 11.95
CA LEU A 131 17.64 12.61 12.05
C LEU A 131 18.73 11.96 11.21
N ILE A 132 19.05 12.47 10.01
CA ILE A 132 20.20 12.00 9.22
C ILE A 132 21.50 12.22 9.98
N SER A 133 21.68 13.39 10.64
CA SER A 133 22.88 13.68 11.45
C SER A 133 23.02 12.75 12.65
N LEU A 134 21.90 12.23 13.18
CA LEU A 134 21.85 11.22 14.25
C LEU A 134 22.02 9.78 13.75
N ASN A 135 22.26 9.53 12.47
CA ASN A 135 22.20 8.20 11.88
C ASN A 135 20.89 7.47 12.24
N ASP A 136 19.77 8.18 12.25
CA ASP A 136 18.47 7.57 12.53
C ASP A 136 18.11 6.57 11.43
N LEU A 137 17.81 5.34 11.82
CA LEU A 137 17.61 4.24 10.87
C LEU A 137 16.40 4.46 9.95
N VAL A 138 15.36 5.15 10.40
CA VAL A 138 14.20 5.49 9.57
C VAL A 138 14.58 6.53 8.54
N ALA A 139 15.26 7.61 8.95
CA ALA A 139 15.68 8.66 8.04
C ALA A 139 16.71 8.16 7.02
N LEU A 140 17.69 7.38 7.45
CA LEU A 140 18.66 6.78 6.54
C LEU A 140 18.01 5.81 5.55
N ASN A 141 17.13 4.92 6.01
CA ASN A 141 16.42 3.99 5.12
C ASN A 141 15.57 4.72 4.07
N GLU A 142 15.02 5.88 4.41
CA GLU A 142 14.15 6.66 3.54
C GLU A 142 14.92 7.51 2.51
N PHE A 143 16.02 8.13 2.94
CA PHE A 143 16.75 9.13 2.14
C PHE A 143 18.14 8.65 1.66
N GLU A 144 18.81 7.80 2.42
CA GLU A 144 20.16 7.25 2.16
C GLU A 144 20.17 5.72 2.19
N SER A 145 19.27 5.07 1.49
CA SER A 145 19.04 3.61 1.55
C SER A 145 20.27 2.72 1.21
N THR A 146 21.34 3.29 0.74
CA THR A 146 22.62 2.61 0.46
C THR A 146 23.68 2.83 1.55
N ALA A 147 23.34 3.52 2.64
CA ALA A 147 24.29 3.76 3.74
C ALA A 147 24.72 2.42 4.39
N ALA A 148 26.02 2.18 4.45
CA ALA A 148 26.59 0.92 4.98
C ALA A 148 26.17 0.65 6.44
N ILE A 149 25.94 1.71 7.22
CA ILE A 149 25.49 1.60 8.61
C ILE A 149 24.14 0.92 8.77
N LEU A 150 23.23 0.99 7.76
CA LEU A 150 21.94 0.30 7.81
C LEU A 150 22.12 -1.22 7.86
N ASP A 151 23.01 -1.74 7.02
CA ASP A 151 23.27 -3.18 6.99
C ASP A 151 23.99 -3.63 8.27
N LEU A 152 24.93 -2.84 8.78
CA LEU A 152 25.66 -3.13 10.03
C LEU A 152 24.73 -3.06 11.25
N ALA A 153 23.91 -2.04 11.39
CA ALA A 153 22.99 -1.85 12.52
C ALA A 153 21.96 -2.99 12.61
N THR A 154 21.37 -3.39 11.48
CA THR A 154 20.35 -4.44 11.44
C THR A 154 20.88 -5.84 11.78
N GLN A 155 22.20 -6.04 11.75
CA GLN A 155 22.84 -7.30 12.13
C GLN A 155 23.18 -7.37 13.64
N THR A 156 23.02 -6.28 14.39
CA THR A 156 23.33 -6.25 15.83
C THR A 156 22.22 -6.88 16.66
N GLU A 157 22.60 -7.53 17.79
CA GLU A 157 21.65 -8.00 18.79
C GLU A 157 20.84 -6.84 19.40
N VAL A 158 21.48 -5.69 19.60
CA VAL A 158 20.83 -4.46 20.10
C VAL A 158 19.65 -4.06 19.23
N PHE A 159 19.79 -4.12 17.90
CA PHE A 159 18.69 -3.83 16.98
C PHE A 159 17.53 -4.82 17.16
N SER A 160 17.84 -6.11 17.20
CA SER A 160 16.80 -7.16 17.25
C SER A 160 16.08 -7.24 18.59
N LEU A 161 16.82 -7.13 19.71
CA LEU A 161 16.30 -7.38 21.05
C LEU A 161 15.84 -6.12 21.78
N SER A 162 16.39 -4.95 21.46
CA SER A 162 16.00 -3.70 22.09
C SER A 162 15.18 -2.81 21.15
N PHE A 163 15.72 -2.39 20.00
CA PHE A 163 15.02 -1.49 19.09
C PHE A 163 13.73 -2.13 18.52
N MET A 164 13.81 -3.39 18.10
CA MET A 164 12.67 -4.10 17.49
C MET A 164 11.80 -4.83 18.50
N ARG A 165 11.98 -4.61 19.79
CA ARG A 165 11.20 -5.26 20.85
C ARG A 165 9.73 -4.84 20.81
N SER A 166 9.46 -3.55 20.77
CA SER A 166 8.12 -3.01 20.70
C SER A 166 7.56 -3.10 19.27
N SER A 167 6.29 -3.47 19.15
CA SER A 167 5.57 -3.44 17.87
C SER A 167 5.47 -2.01 17.31
N ASP A 168 5.31 -1.01 18.18
CA ASP A 168 5.22 0.39 17.78
C ASP A 168 6.54 0.87 17.19
N THR A 169 7.67 0.49 17.79
CA THR A 169 9.00 0.81 17.29
C THR A 169 9.26 0.11 15.94
N TYR A 170 8.91 -1.17 15.83
CA TYR A 170 9.03 -1.90 14.57
C TYR A 170 8.15 -1.29 13.47
N PHE A 171 6.92 -0.91 13.80
CA PHE A 171 6.03 -0.24 12.86
C PHE A 171 6.58 1.13 12.42
N ALA A 172 7.11 1.92 13.36
CA ALA A 172 7.76 3.19 13.05
C ALA A 172 8.98 2.99 12.14
N TYR A 173 9.84 2.01 12.44
CA TYR A 173 10.99 1.68 11.59
C TYR A 173 10.60 1.42 10.12
N LYS A 174 9.49 0.75 9.89
CA LYS A 174 9.01 0.41 8.54
C LYS A 174 8.24 1.55 7.85
N ASN A 175 7.56 2.41 8.60
CA ASN A 175 6.54 3.30 8.05
C ASN A 175 6.75 4.79 8.34
N ALA A 176 7.57 5.20 9.32
CA ALA A 176 7.71 6.60 9.70
C ALA A 176 8.47 7.46 8.68
N GLY A 177 9.18 6.87 7.73
CA GLY A 177 9.87 7.57 6.66
C GLY A 177 8.97 8.56 5.89
N HIS A 178 7.71 8.22 5.70
CA HIS A 178 6.73 9.07 5.03
C HIS A 178 6.47 10.40 5.76
N LEU A 179 6.50 10.39 7.10
CA LEU A 179 6.31 11.61 7.91
C LEU A 179 7.42 12.62 7.65
N LEU A 180 8.65 12.14 7.45
CA LEU A 180 9.83 12.96 7.20
C LEU A 180 9.81 13.66 5.83
N ARG A 181 8.90 13.26 4.93
CA ARG A 181 8.66 13.93 3.64
C ARG A 181 7.73 15.13 3.74
N GLY A 182 7.21 15.45 4.89
CA GLY A 182 6.42 16.64 5.16
C GLY A 182 4.93 16.49 4.83
N LEU A 183 4.24 15.60 5.52
CA LEU A 183 2.78 15.60 5.56
C LEU A 183 2.26 16.86 6.25
N SER A 184 1.45 17.65 5.56
CA SER A 184 0.94 18.92 6.12
C SER A 184 -0.17 18.73 7.15
N SER A 185 -0.90 17.64 7.15
CA SER A 185 -1.86 17.21 8.19
C SER A 185 -2.46 15.82 7.89
N GLU A 186 -2.62 14.97 8.90
CA GLU A 186 -3.56 13.84 8.85
C GLU A 186 -4.93 14.34 9.30
N GLN A 187 -5.95 14.15 8.45
CA GLN A 187 -7.33 14.46 8.84
C GLN A 187 -7.95 13.20 9.45
N THR A 188 -8.61 13.34 10.59
CA THR A 188 -9.39 12.27 11.21
C THR A 188 -10.86 12.48 10.85
N GLY A 189 -11.50 11.51 10.22
CA GLY A 189 -12.92 11.62 9.86
C GLY A 189 -13.42 10.49 8.95
N ILE A 190 -14.70 10.58 8.62
CA ILE A 190 -15.35 9.73 7.62
C ILE A 190 -15.10 10.34 6.25
N LEU A 191 -14.85 9.52 5.24
CA LEU A 191 -14.71 9.97 3.85
C LEU A 191 -15.98 10.72 3.40
N SER A 192 -15.80 11.77 2.60
CA SER A 192 -16.93 12.47 1.97
C SER A 192 -17.90 11.51 1.28
N PRO A 193 -19.22 11.64 1.48
CA PRO A 193 -20.20 10.75 0.88
C PRO A 193 -20.27 10.87 -0.65
N THR A 194 -19.74 11.95 -1.22
CA THR A 194 -19.68 12.15 -2.66
C THR A 194 -18.35 12.75 -3.07
N LEU A 195 -17.81 12.25 -4.18
CA LEU A 195 -16.62 12.81 -4.81
C LEU A 195 -16.97 13.18 -6.25
N ALA A 196 -16.62 14.39 -6.68
CA ALA A 196 -16.77 14.82 -8.06
C ALA A 196 -15.43 15.29 -8.62
N ILE A 197 -15.09 14.86 -9.84
CA ILE A 197 -13.86 15.24 -10.51
C ILE A 197 -14.14 15.78 -11.91
N ARG A 198 -13.42 16.85 -12.28
CA ARG A 198 -13.44 17.46 -13.61
C ARG A 198 -12.02 17.56 -14.16
N PHE A 199 -11.81 17.11 -15.39
CA PHE A 199 -10.49 17.17 -16.03
C PHE A 199 -10.60 16.96 -17.54
N HIS A 200 -9.54 17.36 -18.26
CA HIS A 200 -9.36 17.06 -19.68
C HIS A 200 -8.29 15.98 -19.87
N LEU A 201 -8.55 15.07 -20.77
CA LEU A 201 -7.54 14.11 -21.24
C LEU A 201 -6.94 14.57 -22.58
N PRO A 202 -5.62 14.40 -22.77
CA PRO A 202 -5.00 14.66 -24.06
C PRO A 202 -5.67 13.85 -25.18
N GLY A 203 -5.98 14.51 -26.30
CA GLY A 203 -6.63 13.88 -27.45
C GLY A 203 -8.15 13.70 -27.33
N ARG A 204 -8.80 14.21 -26.27
CA ARG A 204 -10.25 14.29 -26.13
C ARG A 204 -10.75 15.71 -26.28
N GLN A 205 -11.93 15.89 -26.90
CA GLN A 205 -12.47 17.23 -27.18
C GLN A 205 -13.24 17.81 -25.99
N ASN A 206 -13.85 16.96 -25.16
CA ASN A 206 -14.68 17.40 -24.05
C ASN A 206 -14.01 17.21 -22.68
N GLU A 207 -14.51 17.95 -21.71
CA GLU A 207 -14.19 17.76 -20.31
C GLU A 207 -14.82 16.47 -19.79
N HIS A 208 -14.05 15.71 -19.00
CA HIS A 208 -14.54 14.57 -18.24
C HIS A 208 -15.13 15.08 -16.94
N TYR A 209 -16.38 14.71 -16.67
CA TYR A 209 -17.04 14.94 -15.39
C TYR A 209 -17.55 13.62 -14.85
N LEU A 210 -17.03 13.20 -13.69
CA LEU A 210 -17.47 12.01 -13.01
C LEU A 210 -17.87 12.36 -11.57
N LYS A 211 -18.96 11.75 -11.11
CA LYS A 211 -19.43 11.86 -9.73
C LYS A 211 -19.58 10.46 -9.15
N PHE A 212 -19.00 10.25 -7.98
CA PHE A 212 -19.08 9.01 -7.23
C PHE A 212 -19.87 9.28 -5.95
N SER A 213 -20.79 8.40 -5.60
CA SER A 213 -21.60 8.51 -4.39
C SER A 213 -21.40 7.27 -3.52
N PHE A 214 -21.18 7.51 -2.23
CA PHE A 214 -20.97 6.48 -1.23
C PHE A 214 -22.01 6.66 -0.13
N ASP A 215 -22.59 5.57 0.35
CA ASP A 215 -23.54 5.60 1.45
C ASP A 215 -22.97 4.80 2.63
N HIS A 216 -22.46 5.53 3.62
CA HIS A 216 -21.83 4.95 4.81
C HIS A 216 -22.86 4.49 5.85
N ALA A 217 -24.11 4.95 5.75
CA ALA A 217 -25.19 4.61 6.67
C ALA A 217 -26.04 3.42 6.20
N ALA A 218 -25.95 3.04 4.91
CA ALA A 218 -26.72 1.93 4.38
C ALA A 218 -26.21 0.59 4.90
N GLY A 219 -27.12 -0.31 5.28
CA GLY A 219 -26.81 -1.72 5.52
C GLY A 219 -26.51 -2.52 4.23
N LEU A 220 -26.27 -1.82 3.10
CA LEU A 220 -25.95 -2.37 1.80
C LEU A 220 -24.53 -1.94 1.40
N PRO A 221 -23.80 -2.73 0.58
CA PRO A 221 -22.41 -2.47 0.20
C PRO A 221 -22.29 -1.30 -0.80
N LYS A 222 -22.55 -0.07 -0.35
CA LYS A 222 -22.53 1.15 -1.17
C LYS A 222 -21.27 1.99 -0.97
N ARG A 223 -20.12 1.37 -0.69
CA ARG A 223 -18.84 2.04 -0.48
C ARG A 223 -17.84 1.82 -1.61
N ILE A 224 -18.22 1.05 -2.62
CA ILE A 224 -17.40 0.73 -3.78
C ILE A 224 -18.02 1.36 -5.01
N ALA A 225 -17.26 2.20 -5.73
CA ALA A 225 -17.65 2.73 -7.03
C ALA A 225 -16.80 2.08 -8.14
N ILE A 226 -17.40 1.85 -9.30
CA ILE A 226 -16.75 1.21 -10.45
C ILE A 226 -16.75 2.12 -11.66
N ILE A 227 -15.60 2.23 -12.30
CA ILE A 227 -15.43 2.80 -13.63
C ILE A 227 -15.18 1.65 -14.60
N ILE A 228 -16.10 1.45 -15.54
CA ILE A 228 -15.98 0.38 -16.54
C ILE A 228 -16.08 0.95 -17.97
N GLY A 229 -15.50 0.29 -18.95
CA GLY A 229 -15.54 0.68 -20.35
C GLY A 229 -14.45 0.00 -21.17
N LYS A 230 -14.46 0.16 -22.49
CA LYS A 230 -13.47 -0.40 -23.42
C LYS A 230 -12.05 0.10 -23.12
N ASN A 231 -11.05 -0.54 -23.73
CA ASN A 231 -9.66 -0.10 -23.61
C ASN A 231 -9.47 1.29 -24.24
N GLY A 232 -8.61 2.12 -23.64
CA GLY A 232 -8.28 3.45 -24.15
C GLY A 232 -9.31 4.56 -23.87
N VAL A 233 -10.42 4.28 -23.17
CA VAL A 233 -11.42 5.31 -22.81
C VAL A 233 -10.98 6.22 -21.66
N GLY A 234 -9.87 5.91 -20.96
CA GLY A 234 -9.31 6.78 -19.92
C GLY A 234 -9.58 6.35 -18.47
N LYS A 235 -9.99 5.11 -18.20
CA LYS A 235 -10.26 4.60 -16.84
C LYS A 235 -9.08 4.80 -15.88
N SER A 236 -7.93 4.23 -16.19
CA SER A 236 -6.69 4.34 -15.36
C SER A 236 -6.23 5.80 -15.24
N GLN A 237 -6.36 6.58 -16.32
CA GLN A 237 -6.04 8.01 -16.29
C GLN A 237 -6.97 8.79 -15.35
N THR A 238 -8.25 8.41 -15.26
CA THR A 238 -9.20 8.99 -14.30
C THR A 238 -8.73 8.76 -12.87
N LEU A 239 -8.36 7.53 -12.51
CA LEU A 239 -7.80 7.24 -11.18
C LEU A 239 -6.53 8.06 -10.89
N GLY A 240 -5.63 8.17 -11.87
CA GLY A 240 -4.43 8.99 -11.75
C GLY A 240 -4.73 10.49 -11.57
N ARG A 241 -5.79 11.02 -12.18
CA ARG A 241 -6.24 12.42 -11.99
C ARG A 241 -6.84 12.62 -10.61
N ILE A 242 -7.67 11.69 -10.12
CA ILE A 242 -8.20 11.71 -8.75
C ILE A 242 -7.04 11.72 -7.75
N ALA A 243 -6.06 10.82 -7.92
CA ALA A 243 -4.90 10.75 -7.03
C ALA A 243 -4.12 12.07 -6.99
N ARG A 244 -3.79 12.64 -8.17
CA ARG A 244 -3.07 13.93 -8.24
C ARG A 244 -3.84 15.06 -7.59
N ALA A 245 -5.14 15.18 -7.90
CA ALA A 245 -5.99 16.23 -7.36
C ALA A 245 -6.14 16.13 -5.84
N ALA A 246 -6.29 14.92 -5.30
CA ALA A 246 -6.36 14.69 -3.86
C ALA A 246 -5.04 15.06 -3.16
N ILE A 247 -3.89 14.60 -3.68
CA ILE A 247 -2.57 14.88 -3.11
C ILE A 247 -2.24 16.38 -3.15
N ASP A 248 -2.56 17.05 -4.27
CA ASP A 248 -2.26 18.48 -4.46
C ASP A 248 -3.33 19.39 -3.83
N GLY A 249 -4.48 18.84 -3.44
CA GLY A 249 -5.64 19.61 -2.96
C GLY A 249 -6.23 20.50 -4.06
N ALA A 250 -6.20 20.02 -5.31
CA ALA A 250 -6.64 20.80 -6.47
C ALA A 250 -8.18 20.91 -6.53
N ALA A 251 -8.69 22.06 -6.95
CA ALA A 251 -10.12 22.32 -7.11
C ALA A 251 -10.82 21.44 -8.16
N ALA A 252 -10.05 20.68 -8.95
CA ALA A 252 -10.58 19.68 -9.87
C ALA A 252 -11.30 18.51 -9.18
N LEU A 253 -10.94 18.20 -7.92
CA LEU A 253 -11.60 17.21 -7.08
C LEU A 253 -12.34 17.92 -5.96
N THR A 254 -13.66 17.74 -5.92
CA THR A 254 -14.55 18.40 -4.95
C THR A 254 -15.40 17.38 -4.21
N ASP A 255 -15.89 17.75 -3.03
CA ASP A 255 -17.06 17.11 -2.47
C ASP A 255 -18.26 17.38 -3.39
N GLY A 256 -18.87 16.33 -3.86
CA GLY A 256 -19.99 16.44 -4.82
C GLY A 256 -21.28 16.95 -4.19
N THR A 257 -21.31 17.20 -2.87
CA THR A 257 -22.47 17.72 -2.14
C THR A 257 -22.43 19.24 -2.04
N ASP A 258 -21.31 19.79 -1.56
CA ASP A 258 -21.17 21.24 -1.28
C ASP A 258 -20.16 21.93 -2.22
N GLY A 259 -19.46 21.17 -3.06
CA GLY A 259 -18.44 21.68 -3.96
C GLY A 259 -17.12 22.05 -3.27
N GLY A 260 -17.02 21.83 -1.98
CA GLY A 260 -15.82 22.08 -1.18
C GLY A 260 -14.73 21.02 -1.40
N ARG A 261 -13.67 21.11 -0.61
CA ARG A 261 -12.61 20.11 -0.62
C ARG A 261 -13.10 18.82 0.03
N PRO A 262 -12.93 17.64 -0.63
CA PRO A 262 -13.39 16.39 -0.05
C PRO A 262 -12.55 16.00 1.18
N LEU A 263 -13.21 15.40 2.16
CA LEU A 263 -12.57 14.81 3.33
C LEU A 263 -12.00 13.45 2.94
N ILE A 264 -10.69 13.37 2.78
CA ILE A 264 -9.92 12.16 2.51
C ILE A 264 -8.76 12.16 3.48
N ASN A 265 -8.73 11.21 4.41
CA ASN A 265 -7.64 11.09 5.38
C ASN A 265 -6.39 10.47 4.74
N ARG A 266 -6.56 9.30 4.10
CA ARG A 266 -5.48 8.60 3.41
C ARG A 266 -5.89 8.20 2.01
N LEU A 267 -4.91 8.15 1.12
CA LEU A 267 -5.09 7.68 -0.25
C LEU A 267 -4.17 6.50 -0.52
N LEU A 268 -4.76 5.34 -0.77
CA LEU A 268 -4.05 4.13 -1.14
C LEU A 268 -4.34 3.80 -2.61
N ALA A 269 -3.32 3.70 -3.45
CA ALA A 269 -3.47 3.43 -4.87
C ALA A 269 -2.81 2.10 -5.26
N PHE A 270 -3.56 1.23 -5.91
CA PHE A 270 -3.15 -0.11 -6.29
C PHE A 270 -3.20 -0.28 -7.81
N ALA A 271 -2.12 -0.77 -8.39
CA ALA A 271 -2.05 -1.10 -9.81
C ALA A 271 -1.54 -2.53 -10.02
N PRO A 272 -1.95 -3.23 -11.10
CA PRO A 272 -1.63 -4.63 -11.32
C PRO A 272 -0.16 -4.88 -11.61
N THR A 273 0.53 -3.90 -12.22
CA THR A 273 1.90 -4.05 -12.73
C THR A 273 2.80 -2.88 -12.32
N ASN A 274 4.05 -2.89 -12.79
CA ASN A 274 4.97 -1.75 -12.67
C ASN A 274 4.44 -0.47 -13.36
N GLU A 275 3.35 -0.55 -14.07
CA GLU A 275 2.61 0.58 -14.65
C GLU A 275 2.00 1.51 -13.60
N ALA A 276 2.01 1.12 -12.34
CA ALA A 276 1.71 2.04 -11.23
C ALA A 276 2.45 3.38 -11.37
N GLU A 277 3.66 3.37 -11.96
CA GLU A 277 4.43 4.58 -12.24
C GLU A 277 3.85 5.45 -13.37
N SER A 278 3.15 4.87 -14.31
CA SER A 278 2.52 5.61 -15.43
C SER A 278 1.14 6.15 -15.05
N VAL A 279 0.39 5.42 -14.23
CA VAL A 279 -0.98 5.77 -13.81
C VAL A 279 -0.96 6.72 -12.62
N PHE A 280 -0.31 6.31 -11.54
CA PHE A 280 -0.33 7.02 -10.27
C PHE A 280 0.90 7.89 -10.06
N PRO A 281 0.76 9.06 -9.40
CA PRO A 281 1.89 9.92 -9.09
C PRO A 281 2.90 9.21 -8.18
N THR A 282 4.15 9.70 -8.20
CA THR A 282 5.16 9.20 -7.26
C THR A 282 4.78 9.50 -5.81
N ASP A 283 5.02 8.54 -4.92
CA ASP A 283 4.90 8.68 -3.47
C ASP A 283 5.98 9.61 -2.85
N LYS A 284 7.04 9.93 -3.60
CA LYS A 284 8.13 10.84 -3.18
C LYS A 284 7.82 12.33 -3.39
N ARG A 285 6.56 12.73 -3.40
CA ARG A 285 6.19 14.14 -3.52
C ARG A 285 6.51 14.90 -2.25
N LYS A 286 6.97 16.14 -2.42
CA LYS A 286 7.16 17.08 -1.31
C LYS A 286 5.81 17.66 -0.89
N ARG A 287 5.57 17.74 0.43
CA ARG A 287 4.42 18.38 1.06
C ARG A 287 3.06 17.93 0.48
N PRO A 288 2.76 16.63 0.45
CA PRO A 288 1.45 16.17 0.04
C PRO A 288 0.39 16.69 1.03
N ARG A 289 -0.81 16.99 0.53
CA ARG A 289 -1.93 17.46 1.38
C ARG A 289 -2.63 16.35 2.15
N ILE A 290 -2.42 15.09 1.72
CA ILE A 290 -2.94 13.89 2.35
C ILE A 290 -1.85 12.82 2.36
N TRP A 291 -1.92 11.89 3.30
CA TRP A 291 -1.06 10.72 3.28
C TRP A 291 -1.37 9.88 2.03
N TYR A 292 -0.36 9.56 1.26
CA TYR A 292 -0.49 8.86 -0.01
C TYR A 292 0.57 7.78 -0.17
N GLN A 293 0.13 6.59 -0.55
CA GLN A 293 1.00 5.48 -0.91
C GLN A 293 0.47 4.76 -2.15
N ARG A 294 1.38 4.39 -3.06
CA ARG A 294 1.05 3.54 -4.20
C ARG A 294 1.66 2.16 -4.05
N TYR A 295 0.92 1.16 -4.49
CA TYR A 295 1.26 -0.23 -4.39
C TYR A 295 1.19 -0.91 -5.76
N SER A 296 2.06 -1.92 -5.97
CA SER A 296 1.94 -2.84 -7.10
C SER A 296 1.45 -4.19 -6.57
N MET A 297 0.40 -4.73 -7.16
CA MET A 297 -0.12 -6.06 -6.86
C MET A 297 0.70 -7.17 -7.51
N ASN A 298 1.67 -6.82 -8.37
CA ASN A 298 2.49 -7.79 -9.09
C ASN A 298 3.49 -8.52 -8.18
N ARG A 299 3.79 -9.77 -8.56
CA ARG A 299 4.78 -10.67 -7.96
C ARG A 299 6.25 -10.23 -8.20
N SER A 300 6.52 -9.19 -8.98
CA SER A 300 7.85 -8.86 -9.47
C SER A 300 8.87 -8.60 -8.34
N ARG A 301 9.94 -9.40 -8.32
CA ARG A 301 11.08 -9.35 -7.40
C ARG A 301 11.93 -8.05 -7.47
N ARG A 302 11.58 -7.08 -8.32
CA ARG A 302 12.35 -5.84 -8.54
C ARG A 302 11.79 -4.62 -7.81
N SER A 303 10.75 -4.80 -6.99
CA SER A 303 10.29 -3.75 -6.09
C SER A 303 11.29 -3.54 -4.96
N ARG A 304 11.35 -2.32 -4.42
CA ARG A 304 12.30 -1.88 -3.38
C ARG A 304 12.51 -2.93 -2.29
N ARG A 305 13.68 -2.91 -1.62
CA ARG A 305 14.12 -3.84 -0.55
C ARG A 305 13.06 -4.23 0.51
N ASN A 306 11.94 -3.52 0.60
CA ASN A 306 10.94 -3.64 1.67
C ASN A 306 9.56 -4.19 1.25
N ASP A 307 9.38 -4.70 0.03
CA ASP A 307 8.07 -5.16 -0.48
C ASP A 307 7.91 -6.69 -0.51
N TYR A 308 8.69 -7.42 0.27
CA TYR A 308 8.50 -8.86 0.38
C TYR A 308 7.20 -9.18 1.11
N LEU A 309 6.39 -10.08 0.56
CA LEU A 309 5.10 -10.44 1.14
C LEU A 309 5.23 -10.97 2.58
N SER A 310 6.22 -11.82 2.85
CA SER A 310 6.47 -12.32 4.21
C SER A 310 6.85 -11.21 5.18
N ASP A 311 7.60 -10.18 4.75
CA ASP A 311 7.91 -9.01 5.58
C ASP A 311 6.65 -8.19 5.87
N LEU A 312 5.79 -7.96 4.88
CA LEU A 312 4.51 -7.28 5.08
C LEU A 312 3.62 -8.02 6.09
N ILE A 313 3.53 -9.35 5.98
CA ILE A 313 2.75 -10.17 6.94
C ILE A 313 3.33 -10.07 8.35
N VAL A 314 4.65 -10.12 8.51
CA VAL A 314 5.33 -9.93 9.80
C VAL A 314 5.05 -8.55 10.37
N GLN A 315 5.05 -7.49 9.55
CA GLN A 315 4.69 -6.14 9.99
C GLN A 315 3.26 -6.08 10.53
N VAL A 316 2.29 -6.68 9.81
CA VAL A 316 0.89 -6.75 10.27
C VAL A 316 0.80 -7.51 11.60
N ALA A 317 1.46 -8.68 11.71
CA ALA A 317 1.42 -9.51 12.91
C ALA A 317 2.06 -8.85 14.14
N ARG A 318 3.01 -7.93 13.93
CA ARG A 318 3.69 -7.17 14.99
C ARG A 318 3.00 -5.87 15.35
N SER A 319 2.05 -5.41 14.54
CA SER A 319 1.36 -4.15 14.81
C SER A 319 0.41 -4.28 16.00
N THR A 320 0.55 -3.38 16.97
CA THR A 320 -0.40 -3.22 18.10
C THR A 320 -1.48 -2.19 17.81
N GLN A 321 -1.40 -1.52 16.66
CA GLN A 321 -2.34 -0.47 16.30
C GLN A 321 -3.73 -1.04 16.02
N MET A 322 -4.73 -0.33 16.51
CA MET A 322 -6.15 -0.58 16.24
C MET A 322 -6.65 0.36 15.16
N VAL A 323 -7.50 -0.16 14.27
CA VAL A 323 -8.27 0.65 13.32
C VAL A 323 -9.74 0.38 13.62
N ALA A 324 -10.48 1.40 13.99
CA ALA A 324 -11.80 1.27 14.58
C ALA A 324 -11.77 0.33 15.80
N SER A 325 -12.45 -0.81 15.75
CA SER A 325 -12.54 -1.79 16.85
C SER A 325 -11.66 -3.02 16.71
N LYS A 326 -10.87 -3.13 15.62
CA LYS A 326 -10.05 -4.31 15.31
C LYS A 326 -8.56 -3.97 15.24
N SER A 327 -7.72 -4.90 15.67
CA SER A 327 -6.29 -4.83 15.41
C SER A 327 -6.00 -5.03 13.92
N ARG A 328 -4.85 -4.52 13.45
CA ARG A 328 -4.43 -4.74 12.04
C ARG A 328 -4.28 -6.23 11.72
N TRP A 329 -3.90 -7.03 12.71
CA TRP A 329 -3.82 -8.48 12.56
C TRP A 329 -5.20 -9.14 12.38
N GLU A 330 -6.20 -8.74 13.15
CA GLU A 330 -7.58 -9.23 12.99
C GLU A 330 -8.15 -8.84 11.63
N ILE A 331 -7.91 -7.60 11.19
CA ILE A 331 -8.29 -7.15 9.84
C ILE A 331 -7.68 -8.06 8.76
N PHE A 332 -6.39 -8.38 8.90
CA PHE A 332 -5.69 -9.24 7.96
C PHE A 332 -6.20 -10.68 7.99
N THR A 333 -6.41 -11.25 9.18
CA THR A 333 -6.91 -12.64 9.31
C THR A 333 -8.34 -12.80 8.83
N ASP A 334 -9.20 -11.81 9.07
CA ASP A 334 -10.56 -11.78 8.49
C ASP A 334 -10.50 -11.79 6.96
N ALA A 335 -9.58 -11.03 6.38
CA ALA A 335 -9.32 -11.05 4.95
C ALA A 335 -8.92 -12.44 4.44
N LEU A 336 -8.10 -13.15 5.21
CA LEU A 336 -7.62 -14.48 4.83
C LEU A 336 -8.69 -15.57 4.89
N SER A 337 -9.81 -15.34 5.58
CA SER A 337 -10.97 -16.24 5.57
C SER A 337 -11.50 -16.49 4.14
N ALA A 338 -11.22 -15.57 3.21
CA ALA A 338 -11.50 -15.73 1.79
C ALA A 338 -10.60 -16.75 1.07
N ILE A 339 -9.45 -17.13 1.65
CA ILE A 339 -8.55 -18.13 1.07
C ILE A 339 -8.93 -19.51 1.62
N SER A 340 -9.11 -20.48 0.72
CA SER A 340 -9.36 -21.86 1.12
C SER A 340 -8.16 -22.41 1.88
N LYS A 341 -8.44 -23.11 3.00
CA LYS A 341 -7.41 -23.77 3.82
C LYS A 341 -6.32 -22.81 4.33
N PHE A 342 -6.75 -21.68 4.87
CA PHE A 342 -5.87 -20.69 5.48
C PHE A 342 -4.90 -21.27 6.51
N GLU A 343 -5.30 -22.30 7.23
CA GLU A 343 -4.50 -22.99 8.26
C GLU A 343 -3.22 -23.62 7.67
N GLU A 344 -3.22 -23.96 6.38
CA GLU A 344 -2.06 -24.51 5.69
C GLU A 344 -1.03 -23.45 5.29
N LEU A 345 -1.32 -22.15 5.46
CA LEU A 345 -0.40 -21.06 5.10
C LEU A 345 0.71 -20.90 6.14
N HIS A 346 1.94 -20.89 5.68
CA HIS A 346 3.14 -20.81 6.52
C HIS A 346 4.15 -19.80 5.94
N LEU A 347 4.98 -19.25 6.82
CA LEU A 347 6.17 -18.49 6.45
C LEU A 347 7.42 -19.37 6.57
N PRO A 348 8.31 -19.35 5.55
CA PRO A 348 9.60 -20.03 5.62
C PRO A 348 10.53 -19.40 6.66
N THR A 349 11.35 -20.21 7.30
CA THR A 349 12.37 -19.77 8.26
C THR A 349 13.79 -19.95 7.72
N TYR A 350 14.77 -19.46 8.47
CA TYR A 350 16.19 -19.74 8.23
C TYR A 350 16.61 -21.12 8.79
N SER A 351 15.81 -21.71 9.69
CA SER A 351 16.10 -23.00 10.30
C SER A 351 15.76 -24.16 9.36
N ILE A 352 16.56 -25.24 9.44
CA ILE A 352 16.30 -26.48 8.71
C ILE A 352 15.35 -27.38 9.51
N SER A 353 15.44 -27.39 10.84
CA SER A 353 14.62 -28.22 11.71
C SER A 353 13.18 -27.74 11.81
N ASP A 354 12.99 -26.43 11.86
CA ASP A 354 11.69 -25.76 11.94
C ASP A 354 11.48 -24.89 10.70
N ALA A 355 11.45 -25.53 9.54
CA ALA A 355 11.49 -24.84 8.23
C ALA A 355 10.31 -23.90 7.99
N TYR A 356 9.18 -24.05 8.68
CA TYR A 356 7.94 -23.32 8.44
C TYR A 356 7.24 -22.91 9.73
N VAL A 357 6.74 -21.68 9.78
CA VAL A 357 5.89 -21.15 10.86
C VAL A 357 4.48 -20.90 10.34
N PRO A 358 3.43 -21.51 10.97
CA PRO A 358 2.04 -21.25 10.58
C PRO A 358 1.69 -19.75 10.73
N LEU A 359 1.03 -19.16 9.71
CA LEU A 359 0.57 -17.77 9.80
C LEU A 359 -0.28 -17.53 11.04
N ALA A 360 -1.25 -18.40 11.30
CA ALA A 360 -2.17 -18.27 12.43
C ALA A 360 -1.48 -18.20 13.80
N LYS A 361 -0.25 -18.69 13.92
CA LYS A 361 0.50 -18.70 15.18
C LYS A 361 1.47 -17.52 15.34
N LEU A 362 1.58 -16.63 14.35
CA LEU A 362 2.59 -15.56 14.37
C LEU A 362 2.56 -14.69 15.63
N PRO A 363 1.43 -14.12 16.08
CA PRO A 363 1.39 -13.29 17.29
C PRO A 363 1.13 -14.08 18.59
N GLN A 364 1.09 -15.42 18.54
CA GLN A 364 0.67 -16.21 19.70
C GLN A 364 1.87 -16.64 20.58
N GLY A 365 1.72 -16.55 21.91
CA GLY A 365 2.70 -17.05 22.87
C GLY A 365 3.24 -15.97 23.81
N SER A 366 4.29 -16.32 24.59
CA SER A 366 5.00 -15.33 25.40
C SER A 366 5.79 -14.37 24.53
N GLU A 367 6.04 -13.15 25.03
CA GLU A 367 6.78 -12.11 24.32
C GLU A 367 8.10 -12.63 23.73
N GLN A 368 8.90 -13.31 24.53
CA GLN A 368 10.17 -13.88 24.09
C GLN A 368 9.99 -14.85 22.91
N ARG A 369 9.05 -15.81 23.01
CA ARG A 369 8.79 -16.78 21.93
C ARG A 369 8.28 -16.12 20.66
N VAL A 370 7.50 -15.06 20.77
CA VAL A 370 7.00 -14.29 19.62
C VAL A 370 8.17 -13.58 18.96
N LEU A 371 9.07 -12.95 19.71
CA LEU A 371 10.26 -12.28 19.17
C LEU A 371 11.22 -13.26 18.48
N GLU A 372 11.50 -14.41 19.13
CA GLU A 372 12.33 -15.48 18.54
C GLU A 372 11.72 -15.99 17.23
N ARG A 373 10.40 -16.17 17.20
CA ARG A 373 9.68 -16.58 15.99
C ARG A 373 9.83 -15.58 14.87
N PHE A 374 9.59 -14.29 15.13
CA PHE A 374 9.78 -13.25 14.11
C PHE A 374 11.22 -13.17 13.61
N ALA A 375 12.20 -13.33 14.49
CA ALA A 375 13.61 -13.35 14.12
C ALA A 375 13.99 -14.57 13.26
N SER A 376 13.27 -15.69 13.42
CA SER A 376 13.53 -16.92 12.64
C SER A 376 13.01 -16.87 11.20
N ILE A 377 12.10 -15.95 10.86
CA ILE A 377 11.42 -15.92 9.57
C ILE A 377 12.35 -15.37 8.49
N ASP A 378 12.48 -16.11 7.39
CA ASP A 378 13.14 -15.60 6.17
C ASP A 378 12.16 -14.72 5.38
N VAL A 379 12.14 -13.44 5.71
CA VAL A 379 11.24 -12.45 5.08
C VAL A 379 11.46 -12.28 3.58
N LYS A 380 12.57 -12.77 3.01
CA LYS A 380 12.87 -12.71 1.58
C LYS A 380 12.21 -13.82 0.78
N LYS A 381 11.74 -14.87 1.45
CA LYS A 381 11.00 -15.98 0.84
C LYS A 381 9.51 -15.70 0.84
N GLU A 382 8.81 -16.19 -0.18
CA GLU A 382 7.36 -16.09 -0.26
C GLU A 382 6.68 -17.07 0.71
N PRO A 383 5.47 -16.75 1.22
CA PRO A 383 4.66 -17.71 1.97
C PRO A 383 4.41 -18.97 1.15
N VAL A 384 4.24 -20.07 1.84
CA VAL A 384 4.00 -21.40 1.23
C VAL A 384 2.76 -22.06 1.85
N ARG A 385 2.20 -23.00 1.15
CA ARG A 385 1.20 -23.95 1.66
C ARG A 385 1.91 -25.20 2.13
N VAL A 386 1.79 -25.53 3.42
CA VAL A 386 2.40 -26.75 3.97
C VAL A 386 1.37 -27.87 4.01
N VAL A 387 1.68 -28.96 3.30
CA VAL A 387 0.88 -30.18 3.28
C VAL A 387 1.80 -31.36 3.61
N SER A 388 1.45 -32.15 4.61
CA SER A 388 2.26 -33.29 5.07
C SER A 388 3.72 -32.95 5.40
N GLY A 389 3.99 -31.70 5.86
CA GLY A 389 5.33 -31.22 6.24
C GLY A 389 6.14 -30.61 5.08
N GLU A 390 5.66 -30.69 3.85
CA GLU A 390 6.32 -30.11 2.67
C GLU A 390 5.66 -28.78 2.27
N GLY A 391 6.49 -27.79 1.90
CA GLY A 391 6.06 -26.46 1.48
C GLY A 391 5.86 -26.36 -0.04
N TYR A 392 4.65 -26.01 -0.46
CA TYR A 392 4.28 -25.80 -1.86
C TYR A 392 4.05 -24.30 -2.14
N PRO A 393 4.48 -23.79 -3.30
CA PRO A 393 4.27 -22.39 -3.67
C PRO A 393 2.78 -22.10 -3.82
N LEU A 394 2.39 -20.90 -3.45
CA LEU A 394 1.04 -20.39 -3.65
C LEU A 394 0.82 -20.02 -5.12
N SER A 395 -0.43 -20.03 -5.57
CA SER A 395 -0.82 -19.51 -6.88
C SER A 395 -0.58 -17.98 -6.96
N SER A 396 -0.43 -17.47 -8.18
CA SER A 396 -0.24 -16.02 -8.39
C SER A 396 -1.41 -15.20 -7.83
N GLY A 397 -2.63 -15.71 -7.96
CA GLY A 397 -3.83 -15.07 -7.41
C GLY A 397 -3.82 -15.01 -5.88
N GLU A 398 -3.44 -16.10 -5.21
CA GLU A 398 -3.31 -16.12 -3.74
C GLU A 398 -2.24 -15.14 -3.26
N ILE A 399 -1.08 -15.09 -3.93
CA ILE A 399 0.00 -14.14 -3.59
C ILE A 399 -0.48 -12.70 -3.76
N SER A 400 -1.14 -12.37 -4.86
CA SER A 400 -1.66 -11.02 -5.11
C SER A 400 -2.72 -10.63 -4.08
N PHE A 401 -3.60 -11.56 -3.73
CA PHE A 401 -4.62 -11.35 -2.70
C PHE A 401 -4.01 -11.13 -1.32
N LEU A 402 -3.06 -11.98 -0.91
CA LEU A 402 -2.33 -11.85 0.36
C LEU A 402 -1.58 -10.52 0.45
N LYS A 403 -0.94 -10.13 -0.65
CA LYS A 403 -0.19 -8.88 -0.73
C LYS A 403 -1.11 -7.67 -0.57
N PHE A 404 -2.24 -7.67 -1.29
CA PHE A 404 -3.26 -6.64 -1.16
C PHE A 404 -3.80 -6.57 0.28
N ALA A 405 -4.20 -7.72 0.85
CA ALA A 405 -4.72 -7.78 2.21
C ALA A 405 -3.71 -7.26 3.24
N ALA A 406 -2.45 -7.64 3.14
CA ALA A 406 -1.39 -7.17 4.04
C ALA A 406 -1.15 -5.66 3.89
N GLN A 407 -1.05 -5.14 2.66
CA GLN A 407 -0.83 -3.72 2.39
C GLN A 407 -1.99 -2.85 2.88
N VAL A 408 -3.24 -3.28 2.62
CA VAL A 408 -4.41 -2.55 3.12
C VAL A 408 -4.46 -2.59 4.64
N SER A 409 -4.30 -3.77 5.26
CA SER A 409 -4.35 -3.91 6.73
C SER A 409 -3.29 -3.06 7.44
N LEU A 410 -2.10 -2.87 6.83
CA LEU A 410 -1.05 -2.02 7.38
C LEU A 410 -1.38 -0.53 7.32
N HIS A 411 -2.07 -0.08 6.28
CA HIS A 411 -2.08 1.34 5.95
C HIS A 411 -3.46 1.98 5.93
N ILE A 412 -4.54 1.19 5.94
CA ILE A 412 -5.90 1.73 6.01
C ILE A 412 -6.12 2.43 7.35
N GLU A 413 -6.82 3.56 7.30
CA GLU A 413 -7.27 4.33 8.46
C GLU A 413 -8.71 4.80 8.22
N ASN A 414 -9.34 5.37 9.25
CA ASN A 414 -10.68 5.92 9.09
C ASN A 414 -10.70 7.01 7.99
N GLY A 415 -11.70 6.96 7.12
CA GLY A 415 -11.85 7.91 6.03
C GLY A 415 -10.82 7.78 4.91
N SER A 416 -10.30 6.59 4.64
CA SER A 416 -9.38 6.32 3.53
C SER A 416 -10.12 6.22 2.20
N LEU A 417 -9.46 6.68 1.11
CA LEU A 417 -9.87 6.41 -0.25
C LEU A 417 -8.91 5.41 -0.90
N LEU A 418 -9.46 4.30 -1.39
CA LEU A 418 -8.72 3.29 -2.14
C LEU A 418 -8.97 3.46 -3.63
N LEU A 419 -7.92 3.53 -4.44
CA LEU A 419 -7.99 3.54 -5.90
C LEU A 419 -7.38 2.25 -6.43
N LEU A 420 -8.17 1.44 -7.13
CA LEU A 420 -7.74 0.16 -7.65
C LEU A 420 -7.83 0.16 -9.18
N ASP A 421 -6.71 -0.03 -9.84
CA ASP A 421 -6.63 -0.12 -11.29
C ASP A 421 -6.48 -1.59 -11.71
N GLU A 422 -7.46 -2.10 -12.45
CA GLU A 422 -7.54 -3.46 -12.98
C GLU A 422 -7.14 -4.56 -11.96
N PRO A 423 -7.74 -4.60 -10.76
CA PRO A 423 -7.36 -5.56 -9.73
C PRO A 423 -7.60 -7.02 -10.16
N GLU A 424 -8.46 -7.25 -11.16
CA GLU A 424 -8.74 -8.56 -11.73
C GLU A 424 -7.59 -9.20 -12.50
N THR A 425 -6.59 -8.44 -12.93
CA THR A 425 -5.49 -8.93 -13.81
C THR A 425 -4.79 -10.17 -13.27
N HIS A 426 -4.77 -10.34 -11.96
CA HIS A 426 -4.15 -11.48 -11.28
C HIS A 426 -5.14 -12.31 -10.47
N LEU A 427 -6.45 -11.99 -10.50
CA LEU A 427 -7.48 -12.68 -9.74
C LEU A 427 -8.32 -13.59 -10.63
N HIS A 428 -8.45 -14.84 -10.22
CA HIS A 428 -9.44 -15.73 -10.84
C HIS A 428 -10.86 -15.21 -10.53
N PRO A 429 -11.85 -15.34 -11.43
CA PRO A 429 -13.23 -14.85 -11.21
C PRO A 429 -13.84 -15.23 -9.87
N ASN A 430 -13.59 -16.43 -9.36
CA ASN A 430 -14.06 -16.86 -8.04
C ASN A 430 -13.44 -16.07 -6.87
N PHE A 431 -12.27 -15.46 -7.06
CA PHE A 431 -11.66 -14.58 -6.07
C PHE A 431 -12.22 -13.18 -6.09
N ILE A 432 -12.81 -12.73 -7.22
CA ILE A 432 -13.35 -11.37 -7.34
C ILE A 432 -14.47 -11.13 -6.33
N SER A 433 -15.42 -12.06 -6.21
CA SER A 433 -16.51 -11.94 -5.25
C SER A 433 -16.01 -11.89 -3.80
N ARG A 434 -15.04 -12.75 -3.46
CA ARG A 434 -14.41 -12.75 -2.14
C ARG A 434 -13.62 -11.47 -1.87
N PHE A 435 -12.94 -10.97 -2.90
CA PHE A 435 -12.22 -9.70 -2.83
C PHE A 435 -13.17 -8.52 -2.61
N ALA A 436 -14.31 -8.49 -3.31
CA ALA A 436 -15.33 -7.45 -3.14
C ALA A 436 -15.93 -7.49 -1.73
N SER A 437 -16.23 -8.69 -1.20
CA SER A 437 -16.74 -8.85 0.17
C SER A 437 -15.72 -8.41 1.22
N LEU A 438 -14.43 -8.77 1.06
CA LEU A 438 -13.36 -8.30 1.92
C LEU A 438 -13.26 -6.78 1.89
N LEU A 439 -13.22 -6.21 0.68
CA LEU A 439 -13.10 -4.77 0.50
C LEU A 439 -14.27 -4.04 1.17
N ASP A 440 -15.51 -4.49 0.95
CA ASP A 440 -16.69 -3.89 1.57
C ASP A 440 -16.62 -3.91 3.10
N GLY A 441 -16.28 -5.06 3.70
CA GLY A 441 -16.15 -5.16 5.16
C GLY A 441 -15.08 -4.23 5.74
N LEU A 442 -13.93 -4.07 5.05
CA LEU A 442 -12.88 -3.12 5.44
C LEU A 442 -13.36 -1.66 5.34
N LEU A 443 -14.02 -1.31 4.23
CA LEU A 443 -14.52 0.03 3.99
C LEU A 443 -15.65 0.40 4.97
N GLU A 444 -16.50 -0.55 5.30
CA GLU A 444 -17.56 -0.36 6.31
C GLU A 444 -16.98 -0.02 7.68
N MET A 445 -16.04 -0.84 8.13
CA MET A 445 -15.42 -0.70 9.44
C MET A 445 -14.68 0.63 9.61
N THR A 446 -14.07 1.15 8.55
CA THR A 446 -13.21 2.34 8.60
C THR A 446 -13.87 3.62 8.08
N GLY A 447 -15.14 3.57 7.68
CA GLY A 447 -15.80 4.73 7.05
C GLY A 447 -15.10 5.18 5.77
N SER A 448 -14.46 4.25 5.07
CA SER A 448 -13.66 4.46 3.87
C SER A 448 -14.47 4.15 2.61
N ALA A 449 -13.92 4.46 1.43
CA ALA A 449 -14.51 4.05 0.16
C ALA A 449 -13.44 3.64 -0.86
N ALA A 450 -13.87 2.95 -1.93
CA ALA A 450 -13.00 2.55 -3.02
C ALA A 450 -13.56 2.95 -4.38
N ILE A 451 -12.68 3.29 -5.31
CA ILE A 451 -12.99 3.48 -6.72
C ILE A 451 -12.15 2.48 -7.51
N ILE A 452 -12.82 1.60 -8.25
CA ILE A 452 -12.20 0.54 -9.04
C ILE A 452 -12.35 0.86 -10.52
N ALA A 453 -11.25 0.94 -11.26
CA ALA A 453 -11.25 0.91 -12.70
C ALA A 453 -11.06 -0.53 -13.17
N THR A 454 -11.98 -1.07 -13.95
CA THR A 454 -12.00 -2.48 -14.32
C THR A 454 -12.53 -2.73 -15.74
N HIS A 455 -12.19 -3.89 -16.27
CA HIS A 455 -12.81 -4.49 -17.46
C HIS A 455 -13.72 -5.66 -17.10
N SER A 456 -13.79 -6.04 -15.82
CA SER A 456 -14.46 -7.25 -15.38
C SER A 456 -15.94 -7.01 -15.06
N ALA A 457 -16.81 -7.68 -15.80
CA ALA A 457 -18.23 -7.75 -15.47
C ALA A 457 -18.50 -8.40 -14.09
N TYR A 458 -17.55 -9.21 -13.60
CA TYR A 458 -17.62 -9.80 -12.26
C TYR A 458 -17.55 -8.77 -11.15
N PHE A 459 -16.78 -7.69 -11.27
CA PHE A 459 -16.82 -6.61 -10.30
C PHE A 459 -18.13 -5.82 -10.38
N VAL A 460 -18.64 -5.58 -11.59
CA VAL A 460 -19.88 -4.82 -11.79
C VAL A 460 -21.08 -5.49 -11.14
N ARG A 461 -21.15 -6.83 -11.15
CA ARG A 461 -22.24 -7.58 -10.50
C ARG A 461 -22.22 -7.53 -8.97
N GLU A 462 -21.09 -7.12 -8.37
CA GLU A 462 -20.94 -7.02 -6.91
C GLU A 462 -21.37 -5.64 -6.36
N VAL A 463 -21.74 -4.69 -7.22
CA VAL A 463 -22.14 -3.33 -6.83
C VAL A 463 -23.47 -2.93 -7.46
N PHE A 464 -24.12 -1.92 -6.85
CA PHE A 464 -25.38 -1.40 -7.34
C PHE A 464 -25.19 -0.51 -8.58
N ARG A 465 -26.23 -0.38 -9.38
CA ARG A 465 -26.25 0.40 -10.62
C ARG A 465 -25.73 1.83 -10.43
N GLU A 466 -26.11 2.48 -9.35
CA GLU A 466 -25.78 3.87 -9.03
C GLU A 466 -24.28 4.07 -8.76
N GLN A 467 -23.57 2.99 -8.47
CA GLN A 467 -22.14 2.97 -8.18
C GLN A 467 -21.29 2.63 -9.41
N VAL A 468 -21.93 2.34 -10.55
CA VAL A 468 -21.22 1.98 -11.80
C VAL A 468 -21.29 3.15 -12.77
N THR A 469 -20.10 3.60 -13.22
CA THR A 469 -19.94 4.57 -14.30
C THR A 469 -19.39 3.87 -15.53
N VAL A 470 -20.18 3.80 -16.60
CA VAL A 470 -19.74 3.30 -17.90
C VAL A 470 -19.11 4.44 -18.70
N LEU A 471 -17.82 4.32 -19.00
CA LEU A 471 -17.11 5.23 -19.89
C LEU A 471 -17.15 4.70 -21.32
N SER A 472 -17.63 5.50 -22.23
CA SER A 472 -17.63 5.23 -23.67
C SER A 472 -17.10 6.43 -24.44
N VAL A 473 -16.69 6.18 -25.68
CA VAL A 473 -16.25 7.22 -26.63
C VAL A 473 -17.15 7.09 -27.84
N ASP A 474 -17.76 8.19 -28.25
CA ASP A 474 -18.60 8.22 -29.44
C ASP A 474 -17.77 8.42 -30.74
N ASN A 475 -18.46 8.45 -31.87
CA ASN A 475 -17.83 8.62 -33.19
C ASN A 475 -17.14 9.98 -33.37
N GLU A 476 -17.49 10.97 -32.56
CA GLU A 476 -16.89 12.31 -32.57
C GLU A 476 -15.72 12.42 -31.56
N ASN A 477 -15.28 11.29 -31.01
CA ASN A 477 -14.21 11.21 -30.01
C ASN A 477 -14.52 11.94 -28.69
N LEU A 478 -15.83 12.11 -28.38
CA LEU A 478 -16.31 12.66 -27.12
C LEU A 478 -16.45 11.53 -26.09
N VAL A 479 -15.95 11.76 -24.88
CA VAL A 479 -16.12 10.80 -23.78
C VAL A 479 -17.45 11.04 -23.10
N GLN A 480 -18.20 9.96 -22.92
CA GLN A 480 -19.48 9.94 -22.23
C GLN A 480 -19.36 9.09 -20.97
N ALA A 481 -19.85 9.60 -19.84
CA ALA A 481 -19.95 8.89 -18.58
C ALA A 481 -21.45 8.65 -18.27
N GLN A 482 -21.88 7.40 -18.25
CA GLN A 482 -23.29 7.04 -18.12
C GLN A 482 -23.48 5.94 -17.08
N LEU A 483 -24.66 5.88 -16.47
CA LEU A 483 -25.07 4.73 -15.67
C LEU A 483 -25.44 3.55 -16.57
N PRO A 484 -25.20 2.30 -16.15
CA PRO A 484 -25.65 1.14 -16.91
C PRO A 484 -27.19 1.12 -17.02
N LYS A 485 -27.69 0.57 -18.13
CA LYS A 485 -29.15 0.48 -18.37
C LYS A 485 -29.84 -0.60 -17.53
N LEU A 486 -29.08 -1.59 -17.04
CA LEU A 486 -29.60 -2.68 -16.22
C LEU A 486 -29.26 -2.49 -14.73
N ARG A 487 -29.98 -3.21 -13.85
CA ARG A 487 -29.60 -3.36 -12.44
C ARG A 487 -28.44 -4.33 -12.37
N THR A 488 -27.33 -3.94 -11.74
CA THR A 488 -26.06 -4.67 -11.80
C THR A 488 -25.85 -5.66 -10.66
N PHE A 489 -26.31 -5.32 -9.46
CA PHE A 489 -26.08 -6.15 -8.28
C PHE A 489 -26.74 -7.54 -8.43
N GLY A 490 -25.91 -8.59 -8.39
CA GLY A 490 -26.35 -9.98 -8.56
C GLY A 490 -26.81 -10.35 -9.98
N ALA A 491 -26.61 -9.47 -10.98
CA ALA A 491 -27.03 -9.74 -12.36
C ALA A 491 -26.14 -10.80 -13.03
N ASP A 492 -26.65 -11.37 -14.11
CA ASP A 492 -25.89 -12.29 -14.95
C ASP A 492 -24.72 -11.58 -15.65
N VAL A 493 -23.54 -12.22 -15.66
CA VAL A 493 -22.31 -11.65 -16.21
C VAL A 493 -22.41 -11.43 -17.72
N GLY A 494 -23.08 -12.32 -18.44
CA GLY A 494 -23.30 -12.17 -19.89
C GLY A 494 -24.18 -10.96 -20.19
N ALA A 495 -25.27 -10.76 -19.42
CA ALA A 495 -26.11 -9.59 -19.55
C ALA A 495 -25.34 -8.29 -19.25
N ILE A 496 -24.48 -8.29 -18.22
CA ILE A 496 -23.64 -7.12 -17.91
C ILE A 496 -22.68 -6.85 -19.08
N SER A 497 -21.99 -7.86 -19.60
CA SER A 497 -21.08 -7.73 -20.74
C SER A 497 -21.77 -7.13 -21.96
N TYR A 498 -22.93 -7.65 -22.29
CA TYR A 498 -23.76 -7.13 -23.38
C TYR A 498 -24.12 -5.65 -23.23
N PHE A 499 -24.68 -5.28 -22.06
CA PHE A 499 -25.19 -3.90 -21.84
C PHE A 499 -24.08 -2.88 -21.54
N VAL A 500 -22.93 -3.30 -21.03
CA VAL A 500 -21.84 -2.39 -20.64
C VAL A 500 -20.83 -2.22 -21.77
N PHE A 501 -20.47 -3.33 -22.46
CA PHE A 501 -19.45 -3.26 -23.50
C PHE A 501 -20.06 -3.14 -24.89
N GLY A 502 -21.39 -3.35 -25.04
CA GLY A 502 -22.04 -3.41 -26.34
C GLY A 502 -21.49 -4.59 -27.17
N GLU A 503 -21.07 -5.67 -26.49
CA GLU A 503 -20.56 -6.86 -27.14
C GLU A 503 -21.72 -7.67 -27.70
N ASP A 504 -22.30 -7.15 -28.77
CA ASP A 504 -23.23 -7.85 -29.65
C ASP A 504 -22.47 -8.45 -30.85
N GLU A 505 -21.17 -8.20 -30.90
CA GLU A 505 -20.33 -8.77 -31.97
C GLU A 505 -20.00 -10.22 -31.63
N PRO A 506 -20.55 -11.20 -32.40
CA PRO A 506 -20.07 -12.56 -32.32
C PRO A 506 -18.56 -12.57 -32.55
N SER A 507 -17.88 -13.52 -31.95
CA SER A 507 -16.42 -13.66 -32.12
C SER A 507 -16.06 -13.55 -33.61
N ARG A 508 -15.03 -12.75 -33.96
CA ARG A 508 -14.59 -12.56 -35.34
C ARG A 508 -14.36 -13.90 -36.08
N LEU A 509 -13.85 -14.89 -35.33
CA LEU A 509 -13.68 -16.24 -35.84
C LEU A 509 -15.03 -16.92 -36.08
N ALA A 510 -16.02 -16.75 -35.23
CA ALA A 510 -17.36 -17.28 -35.40
C ALA A 510 -18.03 -16.71 -36.65
N VAL A 511 -17.97 -15.36 -36.83
CA VAL A 511 -18.47 -14.70 -38.08
C VAL A 511 -17.76 -15.20 -39.32
N GLU A 512 -16.45 -15.45 -39.25
CA GLU A 512 -15.70 -15.97 -40.38
C GLU A 512 -16.08 -17.44 -40.69
N VAL A 513 -16.25 -18.26 -39.66
CA VAL A 513 -16.73 -19.65 -39.80
C VAL A 513 -18.15 -19.67 -40.37
N GLU A 514 -19.03 -18.82 -39.84
CA GLU A 514 -20.39 -18.66 -40.38
C GLU A 514 -20.38 -18.30 -41.87
N ARG A 515 -19.59 -17.29 -42.25
CA ARG A 515 -19.43 -16.86 -43.64
C ARG A 515 -18.89 -17.97 -44.52
N ARG A 516 -17.94 -18.77 -44.05
CA ARG A 516 -17.39 -19.94 -44.79
C ARG A 516 -18.42 -21.03 -44.97
N LEU A 517 -19.22 -21.33 -43.92
CA LEU A 517 -20.27 -22.36 -44.00
C LEU A 517 -21.40 -21.91 -44.95
N ILE A 518 -21.81 -20.64 -44.88
CA ILE A 518 -22.81 -20.09 -45.79
C ILE A 518 -22.30 -20.08 -47.27
N ALA A 519 -21.00 -19.80 -47.46
CA ALA A 519 -20.40 -19.80 -48.82
C ALA A 519 -20.34 -21.17 -49.49
N LYS A 520 -20.30 -22.25 -48.71
CA LYS A 520 -20.32 -23.63 -49.21
C LYS A 520 -21.67 -24.04 -49.82
N GLN A 521 -22.73 -23.22 -49.67
CA GLN A 521 -24.09 -23.52 -50.16
C GLN A 521 -24.62 -24.89 -49.74
N THR A 522 -24.18 -25.41 -48.60
CA THR A 522 -24.59 -26.70 -48.06
C THR A 522 -25.98 -26.57 -47.44
N PRO A 523 -26.91 -27.53 -47.69
CA PRO A 523 -28.24 -27.50 -47.08
C PRO A 523 -28.16 -27.52 -45.56
N TRP A 524 -29.08 -26.77 -44.88
CA TRP A 524 -29.13 -26.69 -43.43
C TRP A 524 -29.08 -28.07 -42.73
N ALA A 525 -29.86 -29.04 -43.22
CA ALA A 525 -29.90 -30.38 -42.63
C ALA A 525 -28.52 -31.04 -42.55
N GLN A 526 -27.68 -30.82 -43.56
CA GLN A 526 -26.34 -31.38 -43.60
C GLN A 526 -25.39 -30.64 -42.66
N ILE A 527 -25.45 -29.30 -42.63
CA ILE A 527 -24.67 -28.48 -41.67
C ILE A 527 -25.04 -28.83 -40.23
N TYR A 528 -26.34 -28.97 -39.95
CA TYR A 528 -26.79 -29.35 -38.62
C TYR A 528 -26.32 -30.77 -38.24
N ALA A 529 -26.38 -31.74 -39.13
CA ALA A 529 -25.93 -33.10 -38.84
C ALA A 529 -24.42 -33.17 -38.57
N GLU A 530 -23.62 -32.34 -39.26
CA GLU A 530 -22.15 -32.33 -39.16
C GLU A 530 -21.66 -31.55 -37.94
N TYR A 531 -22.30 -30.40 -37.59
CA TYR A 531 -21.76 -29.45 -36.61
C TYR A 531 -22.62 -29.24 -35.34
N LYS A 532 -23.73 -29.97 -35.15
CA LYS A 532 -24.64 -29.81 -34.02
C LYS A 532 -23.98 -30.02 -32.65
N ASP A 533 -22.93 -30.85 -32.60
CA ASP A 533 -22.20 -31.17 -31.36
C ASP A 533 -20.96 -30.27 -31.16
N GLU A 534 -20.60 -29.45 -32.17
CA GLU A 534 -19.42 -28.58 -32.14
C GLU A 534 -19.76 -27.09 -32.04
N LEU A 535 -20.88 -26.65 -32.61
CA LEU A 535 -21.32 -25.27 -32.62
C LEU A 535 -22.35 -24.98 -31.53
N SER A 536 -22.31 -23.77 -30.97
CA SER A 536 -23.32 -23.33 -30.01
C SER A 536 -24.71 -23.23 -30.66
N LEU A 537 -25.76 -23.39 -29.85
CA LEU A 537 -27.15 -23.25 -30.31
C LEU A 537 -27.44 -21.89 -30.96
N GLU A 538 -26.82 -20.81 -30.42
CA GLU A 538 -26.96 -19.46 -30.98
C GLU A 538 -26.36 -19.39 -32.39
N MET A 539 -25.17 -19.94 -32.58
CA MET A 539 -24.51 -19.97 -33.88
C MET A 539 -25.27 -20.83 -34.89
N LEU A 540 -25.79 -21.99 -34.44
CA LEU A 540 -26.63 -22.86 -35.29
C LEU A 540 -27.94 -22.15 -35.70
N ASN A 541 -28.59 -21.42 -34.79
CA ASN A 541 -29.79 -20.64 -35.11
C ASN A 541 -29.48 -19.48 -36.08
N GLY A 542 -28.36 -18.78 -35.88
CA GLY A 542 -27.90 -17.73 -36.79
C GLY A 542 -27.62 -18.25 -38.19
N LEU A 543 -26.88 -19.37 -38.32
CA LEU A 543 -26.62 -20.05 -39.60
C LEU A 543 -27.91 -20.50 -40.29
N ARG A 544 -28.87 -21.06 -39.52
CA ARG A 544 -30.17 -21.45 -40.05
C ARG A 544 -30.92 -20.28 -40.66
N ALA A 545 -31.04 -19.18 -39.89
CA ALA A 545 -31.72 -17.97 -40.35
C ALA A 545 -31.07 -17.39 -41.60
N ALA A 546 -29.73 -17.30 -41.64
CA ALA A 546 -28.98 -16.77 -42.79
C ALA A 546 -29.08 -17.66 -44.06
N ILE A 547 -29.23 -18.97 -43.90
CA ILE A 547 -29.42 -19.89 -45.02
C ILE A 547 -30.86 -19.85 -45.52
N GLU A 548 -31.86 -19.81 -44.61
CA GLU A 548 -33.28 -19.72 -44.97
C GLU A 548 -33.64 -18.39 -45.66
N ASP A 549 -33.01 -17.26 -45.22
CA ASP A 549 -33.20 -15.96 -45.86
C ASP A 549 -32.63 -15.87 -47.28
N LYS A 550 -31.54 -16.64 -47.59
CA LYS A 550 -31.00 -16.74 -48.94
C LYS A 550 -31.82 -17.62 -49.88
N VAL A 551 -32.68 -18.44 -49.33
CA VAL A 551 -33.55 -19.37 -50.12
C VAL A 551 -34.92 -18.74 -50.38
N ARG A 552 -35.28 -17.61 -49.72
CA ARG A 552 -36.47 -16.86 -50.07
C ARG A 552 -36.18 -15.98 -51.29
N PRO A 553 -36.97 -16.13 -52.40
CA PRO A 553 -36.77 -15.38 -53.65
C PRO A 553 -37.06 -13.88 -53.47
#